data_4704f5564e91ddb5bffe17ff85b367fa
#
_entry.id   4704f5564e91ddb5bffe17ff85b367fa
#
_cell.length_a   1.000
_cell.length_b   1.000
_cell.length_c   1.000
_cell.angle_alpha   90.00
_cell.angle_beta   90.00
_cell.angle_gamma   90.00
#
_symmetry.space_group_name_H-M   'P 1'
#
loop_
_entity.id
_entity.type
_entity.pdbx_description
1 polymer ?
#
loop_
_entity_poly.entity_id
_entity_poly.type
_entity_poly.pdbx_seq_one_letter_code
_entity_poly.pdbx_strand_id
1 'polypeptide(L)'
;MSIRAVRLSRRAQKELRSAPPHVRSKLKAWIEGVRRDGLDEMRKIPGFHDEPLKGKRKGHRSIRLSRGYRAIYRVLSDGALCFAYVEEVTKHGY
;
A
#
# COMPACT_ATOMS: atom_id res chain seq x y z
N MET A 1 -11.21 1.76 -15.44
CA MET A 1 -10.78 0.37 -15.23
C MET A 1 -10.24 0.21 -13.81
N SER A 2 -10.67 -0.82 -13.12
CA SER A 2 -10.32 -1.00 -11.72
C SER A 2 -9.02 -1.78 -11.57
N ILE A 3 -8.08 -1.25 -10.75
CA ILE A 3 -6.86 -1.96 -10.42
C ILE A 3 -7.17 -2.91 -9.27
N ARG A 4 -6.96 -4.20 -9.49
CA ARG A 4 -7.25 -5.25 -8.49
C ARG A 4 -6.04 -6.11 -8.13
N ALA A 5 -4.91 -5.89 -8.79
CA ALA A 5 -3.69 -6.62 -8.49
C ALA A 5 -2.80 -5.82 -7.56
N VAL A 6 -2.13 -6.51 -6.65
CA VAL A 6 -1.17 -5.93 -5.72
C VAL A 6 0.08 -6.79 -5.75
N ARG A 7 1.24 -6.14 -5.83
CA ARG A 7 2.54 -6.80 -5.71
C ARG A 7 3.37 -6.08 -4.66
N LEU A 8 4.21 -6.81 -3.97
CA LEU A 8 5.10 -6.27 -2.95
C LEU A 8 6.54 -6.41 -3.40
N SER A 9 7.33 -5.35 -3.22
CA SER A 9 8.77 -5.41 -3.46
C SER A 9 9.43 -6.36 -2.46
N ARG A 10 10.66 -6.79 -2.75
CA ARG A 10 11.43 -7.60 -1.79
C ARG A 10 11.62 -6.86 -0.47
N ARG A 11 11.89 -5.56 -0.56
CA ARG A 11 12.03 -4.70 0.61
C ARG A 11 10.75 -4.70 1.45
N ALA A 12 9.60 -4.49 0.80
CA ALA A 12 8.32 -4.47 1.50
C ALA A 12 8.02 -5.81 2.17
N GLN A 13 8.31 -6.92 1.49
CA GLN A 13 8.12 -8.26 2.05
C GLN A 13 8.98 -8.46 3.30
N LYS A 14 10.24 -8.05 3.24
CA LYS A 14 11.16 -8.14 4.36
C LYS A 14 10.71 -7.28 5.53
N GLU A 15 10.35 -6.03 5.24
CA GLU A 15 9.89 -5.11 6.27
C GLU A 15 8.59 -5.58 6.92
N LEU A 16 7.70 -6.15 6.12
CA LEU A 16 6.45 -6.68 6.63
C LEU A 16 6.65 -7.84 7.59
N ARG A 17 7.62 -8.73 7.30
CA ARG A 17 7.93 -9.84 8.19
C ARG A 17 8.39 -9.38 9.58
N SER A 18 9.04 -8.22 9.63
CA SER A 18 9.53 -7.66 10.89
C SER A 18 8.52 -6.74 11.59
N ALA A 19 7.39 -6.48 10.94
CA ALA A 19 6.38 -5.58 11.49
C ALA A 19 5.51 -6.29 12.52
N PRO A 20 4.89 -5.54 13.45
CA PRO A 20 3.97 -6.14 14.41
C PRO A 20 2.78 -6.84 13.72
N PRO A 21 2.17 -7.85 14.36
CA PRO A 21 1.05 -8.58 13.76
C PRO A 21 -0.11 -7.70 13.31
N HIS A 22 -0.46 -6.68 14.07
CA HIS A 22 -1.57 -5.80 13.69
C HIS A 22 -1.27 -4.99 12.42
N VAL A 23 0.00 -4.68 12.17
CA VAL A 23 0.42 -4.00 10.94
C VAL A 23 0.30 -4.96 9.76
N ARG A 24 0.75 -6.21 9.93
CA ARG A 24 0.63 -7.23 8.89
C ARG A 24 -0.84 -7.49 8.53
N SER A 25 -1.69 -7.61 9.55
CA SER A 25 -3.12 -7.82 9.34
C SER A 25 -3.78 -6.67 8.60
N LYS A 26 -3.39 -5.44 8.94
CA LYS A 26 -3.95 -4.25 8.30
C LYS A 26 -3.59 -4.20 6.81
N LEU A 27 -2.32 -4.48 6.48
CA LEU A 27 -1.90 -4.51 5.08
C LEU A 27 -2.59 -5.64 4.32
N LYS A 28 -2.70 -6.81 4.93
CA LYS A 28 -3.41 -7.93 4.32
C LYS A 28 -4.86 -7.57 4.00
N ALA A 29 -5.54 -6.89 4.93
CA ALA A 29 -6.92 -6.44 4.71
C ALA A 29 -7.00 -5.47 3.53
N TRP A 30 -6.03 -4.56 3.41
CA TRP A 30 -5.99 -3.62 2.29
C TRP A 30 -5.78 -4.36 0.96
N ILE A 31 -4.85 -5.31 0.92
CA ILE A 31 -4.58 -6.12 -0.28
C ILE A 31 -5.85 -6.87 -0.71
N GLU A 32 -6.52 -7.51 0.24
CA GLU A 32 -7.76 -8.24 -0.05
C GLU A 32 -8.86 -7.28 -0.53
N GLY A 33 -8.94 -6.10 0.07
CA GLY A 33 -9.87 -5.07 -0.37
C GLY A 33 -9.63 -4.61 -1.80
N VAL A 34 -8.37 -4.39 -2.18
CA VAL A 34 -8.01 -4.03 -3.55
C VAL A 34 -8.42 -5.13 -4.52
N ARG A 35 -8.15 -6.38 -4.17
CA ARG A 35 -8.51 -7.51 -5.03
C ARG A 35 -10.01 -7.67 -5.21
N ARG A 36 -10.77 -7.43 -4.14
CA ARG A 36 -12.23 -7.59 -4.17
C ARG A 36 -12.93 -6.40 -4.76
N ASP A 37 -12.59 -5.20 -4.30
CA ASP A 37 -13.35 -3.98 -4.61
C ASP A 37 -12.65 -3.02 -5.56
N GLY A 38 -11.36 -3.20 -5.78
CA GLY A 38 -10.55 -2.32 -6.60
C GLY A 38 -9.87 -1.23 -5.81
N LEU A 39 -8.75 -0.73 -6.35
CA LEU A 39 -7.94 0.30 -5.68
C LEU A 39 -8.72 1.59 -5.45
N ASP A 40 -9.53 2.01 -6.43
CA ASP A 40 -10.30 3.25 -6.31
C ASP A 40 -11.25 3.21 -5.11
N GLU A 41 -11.87 2.07 -4.85
CA GLU A 41 -12.75 1.91 -3.71
C GLU A 41 -11.96 1.93 -2.39
N MET A 42 -10.80 1.31 -2.39
CA MET A 42 -9.97 1.30 -1.17
C MET A 42 -9.43 2.68 -0.83
N ARG A 43 -9.20 3.54 -1.83
CA ARG A 43 -8.78 4.93 -1.58
C ARG A 43 -9.81 5.73 -0.81
N LYS A 44 -11.08 5.34 -0.88
CA LYS A 44 -12.16 6.05 -0.21
C LYS A 44 -12.33 5.68 1.26
N ILE A 45 -11.65 4.64 1.72
CA ILE A 45 -11.81 4.14 3.09
C ILE A 45 -11.00 5.00 4.06
N PRO A 46 -11.67 5.77 4.94
CA PRO A 46 -10.97 6.73 5.81
C PRO A 46 -9.91 6.10 6.72
N GLY A 47 -10.15 4.86 7.17
CA GLY A 47 -9.24 4.18 8.09
C GLY A 47 -7.86 3.92 7.52
N PHE A 48 -7.71 3.88 6.20
CA PHE A 48 -6.40 3.70 5.57
C PHE A 48 -5.70 5.03 5.28
N HIS A 49 -6.44 6.12 5.32
CA HIS A 49 -5.85 7.44 5.12
C HIS A 49 -4.91 7.49 3.91
N ASP A 50 -5.41 7.02 2.77
CA ASP A 50 -4.65 6.98 1.52
C ASP A 50 -4.44 8.40 1.00
N GLU A 51 -3.18 8.81 0.85
CA GLU A 51 -2.86 10.15 0.41
C GLU A 51 -1.65 10.18 -0.52
N PRO A 52 -1.61 11.10 -1.49
CA PRO A 52 -0.45 11.23 -2.35
C PRO A 52 0.72 11.86 -1.61
N LEU A 53 1.92 11.44 -1.99
CA LEU A 53 3.14 12.02 -1.47
C LEU A 53 3.61 13.14 -2.40
N LYS A 54 4.42 14.05 -1.85
CA LYS A 54 4.92 15.22 -2.56
C LYS A 54 6.45 15.17 -2.70
N GLY A 55 6.99 16.13 -3.44
CA GLY A 55 8.43 16.27 -3.60
C GLY A 55 9.03 15.12 -4.38
N LYS A 56 10.11 14.56 -3.86
CA LYS A 56 10.84 13.48 -4.53
C LYS A 56 10.02 12.20 -4.65
N ARG A 57 8.95 12.08 -3.88
CA ARG A 57 8.08 10.89 -3.91
C ARG A 57 6.79 11.14 -4.67
N LYS A 58 6.75 12.19 -5.46
CA LYS A 58 5.61 12.46 -6.32
C LYS A 58 5.30 11.23 -7.18
N GLY A 59 4.03 10.86 -7.24
CA GLY A 59 3.62 9.63 -7.93
C GLY A 59 3.44 8.45 -7.00
N HIS A 60 3.95 8.56 -5.78
CA HIS A 60 3.73 7.56 -4.74
C HIS A 60 2.57 7.98 -3.85
N ARG A 61 1.98 7.00 -3.17
CA ARG A 61 0.92 7.22 -2.19
C ARG A 61 1.26 6.46 -0.92
N SER A 62 0.72 6.90 0.21
CA SER A 62 0.90 6.18 1.46
C SER A 62 -0.45 5.77 2.04
N ILE A 63 -0.47 4.62 2.69
CA ILE A 63 -1.61 4.17 3.48
C ILE A 63 -1.16 3.96 4.92
N ARG A 64 -2.06 4.27 5.86
CA ARG A 64 -1.79 4.10 7.29
C ARG A 64 -2.09 2.65 7.69
N LEU A 65 -1.09 1.98 8.27
CA LEU A 65 -1.25 0.63 8.78
C LEU A 65 -1.43 0.61 10.30
N SER A 66 -0.90 1.64 10.95
CA SER A 66 -1.08 1.88 12.38
C SER A 66 -0.61 3.30 12.66
N ARG A 67 -0.65 3.71 13.92
CA ARG A 67 -0.16 5.03 14.31
C ARG A 67 1.31 5.23 13.89
N GLY A 68 2.13 4.17 13.96
CA GLY A 68 3.55 4.24 13.68
C GLY A 68 4.01 3.63 12.37
N TYR A 69 3.11 3.06 11.57
CA TYR A 69 3.50 2.36 10.34
C TYR A 69 2.70 2.81 9.14
N ARG A 70 3.41 2.92 8.00
CA ARG A 70 2.78 3.22 6.71
C ARG A 70 3.30 2.26 5.66
N ALA A 71 2.49 2.01 4.63
CA ALA A 71 2.95 1.37 3.41
C ALA A 71 2.98 2.43 2.32
N ILE A 72 4.04 2.41 1.53
CA ILE A 72 4.21 3.33 0.40
C ILE A 72 4.03 2.52 -0.88
N TYR A 73 3.12 2.96 -1.74
CA TYR A 73 2.87 2.26 -3.00
C TYR A 73 2.75 3.22 -4.16
N ARG A 74 2.84 2.69 -5.34
CA ARG A 74 2.54 3.40 -6.59
C ARG A 74 1.90 2.44 -7.57
N VAL A 75 1.30 2.98 -8.61
CA VAL A 75 0.69 2.16 -9.66
C VAL A 75 1.70 1.95 -10.77
N LEU A 76 1.94 0.70 -11.12
CA LEU A 76 2.82 0.30 -12.20
C LEU A 76 2.07 -0.56 -13.19
N SER A 77 2.67 -0.76 -14.36
CA SER A 77 2.15 -1.66 -15.39
C SER A 77 3.29 -2.52 -15.90
N ASP A 78 3.01 -3.79 -16.16
CA ASP A 78 3.97 -4.69 -16.80
C ASP A 78 3.69 -4.83 -18.31
N GLY A 79 2.84 -3.94 -18.85
CA GLY A 79 2.44 -3.97 -20.25
C GLY A 79 1.13 -4.71 -20.48
N ALA A 80 0.78 -5.65 -19.61
CA ALA A 80 -0.47 -6.41 -19.71
C ALA A 80 -1.44 -6.05 -18.60
N LEU A 81 -0.92 -5.70 -17.42
CA LEU A 81 -1.73 -5.48 -16.22
C LEU A 81 -1.19 -4.31 -15.43
N CYS A 82 -2.10 -3.45 -14.95
CA CYS A 82 -1.76 -2.42 -13.97
C CYS A 82 -1.93 -3.00 -12.57
N PHE A 83 -1.04 -2.65 -11.67
CA PHE A 83 -1.08 -3.16 -10.30
C PHE A 83 -0.58 -2.10 -9.32
N ALA A 84 -1.07 -2.20 -8.08
CA ALA A 84 -0.53 -1.41 -6.98
C ALA A 84 0.76 -2.10 -6.51
N TYR A 85 1.86 -1.37 -6.55
CA TYR A 85 3.17 -1.89 -6.17
C TYR A 85 3.57 -1.30 -4.83
N VAL A 86 3.54 -2.13 -3.78
CA VAL A 86 3.94 -1.71 -2.44
C VAL A 86 5.46 -1.80 -2.35
N GLU A 87 6.12 -0.66 -2.29
CA GLU A 87 7.57 -0.58 -2.30
C GLU A 87 8.19 -0.70 -0.93
N GLU A 88 7.52 -0.18 0.10
CA GLU A 88 8.06 -0.24 1.45
C GLU A 88 6.95 -0.25 2.48
N VAL A 89 7.25 -0.87 3.61
CA VAL A 89 6.44 -0.85 4.83
C VAL A 89 7.34 -0.26 5.88
N THR A 90 7.10 0.98 6.24
CA THR A 90 8.05 1.75 7.03
C THR A 90 7.47 2.17 8.36
N LYS A 91 8.30 2.06 9.39
CA LYS A 91 7.97 2.62 10.68
C LYS A 91 8.12 4.13 10.55
N HIS A 92 7.08 4.83 10.92
CA HIS A 92 6.98 6.22 10.62
C HIS A 92 7.55 7.08 11.74
N GLY A 93 8.63 7.77 11.45
CA GLY A 93 9.37 8.50 12.44
C GLY A 93 9.00 9.97 12.61
N TYR A 94 7.88 10.39 12.06
CA TYR A 94 7.48 11.80 12.25
C TYR A 94 6.16 11.95 12.91
#